data_0eb1be264c986a5948cf5a696c3ac50e
#
_entry.id   0eb1be264c986a5948cf5a696c3ac50e
#
_cell.length_a   1.000
_cell.length_b   1.000
_cell.length_c   1.000
_cell.angle_alpha   90.00
_cell.angle_beta   90.00
_cell.angle_gamma   90.00
#
_symmetry.space_group_name_H-M   'P 1'
#
loop_
_entity.id
_entity.type
_entity.pdbx_description
1 polymer ?
#
loop_
_entity_poly.entity_id
_entity_poly.type
_entity_poly.pdbx_seq_one_letter_code
_entity_poly.pdbx_strand_id
1 'polypeptide(L)'
;MSIFANLAPVEGVEKDTDSIGGRGPWTSGVYPTTLAMAYVEISKGGATGIVLHLKNETGQELRQTLWVASGNAKGNKHYYETQSGERKNLPGFSLFRALTKMVLNKEPHEISTEEKVIKKWSKEAGAEVPTQVQVIVDLLDQPIVAGVIKQIVDKNVQNQAGDYVPSGETREENEVDKFFHAGTNMTMTEAEGGLTEGVFIESWKARWEDEVRDRSTGGATQAQGSNVTTAAFGTATAGAVTAPPSLFAS
;
A
#
# COMPACT_ATOMS: atom_id res chain seq x y z
N MET A 1 12.77 14.88 55.37
CA MET A 1 13.27 14.04 54.25
C MET A 1 12.38 14.28 53.06
N SER A 2 12.96 14.49 51.87
CA SER A 2 12.17 14.66 50.67
C SER A 2 11.63 13.31 50.20
N ILE A 3 10.34 13.24 49.89
CA ILE A 3 9.70 12.04 49.32
C ILE A 3 10.24 11.75 47.91
N PHE A 4 10.93 12.71 47.28
CA PHE A 4 11.52 12.59 45.95
C PHE A 4 13.02 12.24 45.96
N ALA A 5 13.60 11.89 47.12
CA ALA A 5 15.02 11.59 47.24
C ALA A 5 15.49 10.44 46.32
N ASN A 6 14.58 9.53 45.95
CA ASN A 6 14.86 8.38 45.09
C ASN A 6 14.71 8.69 43.57
N LEU A 7 14.36 9.93 43.20
CA LEU A 7 14.21 10.36 41.80
C LEU A 7 15.44 11.14 41.32
N ALA A 8 16.59 10.93 41.92
CA ALA A 8 17.84 11.51 41.45
C ALA A 8 18.18 10.95 40.03
N PRO A 9 18.75 11.79 39.15
CA PRO A 9 19.18 11.33 37.83
C PRO A 9 20.12 10.13 37.90
N VAL A 10 19.86 9.11 37.09
CA VAL A 10 20.70 7.90 37.02
C VAL A 10 21.52 7.98 35.73
N GLU A 11 22.81 7.65 35.84
CA GLU A 11 23.71 7.61 34.67
C GLU A 11 23.30 6.50 33.69
N GLY A 12 23.26 6.81 32.38
CA GLY A 12 22.86 5.86 31.34
C GLY A 12 21.36 5.86 30.99
N VAL A 13 20.54 6.68 31.65
CA VAL A 13 19.16 6.91 31.24
C VAL A 13 19.16 7.82 30.01
N GLU A 14 18.47 7.41 28.95
CA GLU A 14 18.31 8.20 27.73
C GLU A 14 17.61 9.53 28.07
N LYS A 15 18.14 10.62 27.51
CA LYS A 15 17.56 11.96 27.74
C LYS A 15 16.17 12.03 27.14
N ASP A 16 15.25 12.69 27.86
CA ASP A 16 13.94 12.99 27.32
C ASP A 16 14.07 13.81 26.02
N THR A 17 13.34 13.38 25.01
CA THR A 17 13.23 14.09 23.74
C THR A 17 11.81 14.61 23.56
N ASP A 18 11.68 15.86 23.15
CA ASP A 18 10.38 16.41 22.80
C ASP A 18 9.80 15.67 21.59
N SER A 19 8.66 15.02 21.77
CA SER A 19 7.93 14.36 20.69
C SER A 19 6.53 14.95 20.56
N ILE A 20 6.20 15.42 19.38
CA ILE A 20 4.85 15.91 19.05
C ILE A 20 4.03 14.73 18.53
N GLY A 21 3.25 14.11 19.41
CA GLY A 21 2.19 13.18 19.06
C GLY A 21 2.64 11.79 18.61
N GLY A 22 1.67 10.87 18.56
CA GLY A 22 1.88 9.46 18.24
C GLY A 22 2.24 9.24 16.76
N ARG A 23 2.95 8.15 16.49
CA ARG A 23 3.26 7.63 15.17
C ARG A 23 1.98 7.00 14.57
N GLY A 24 1.00 7.84 14.21
CA GLY A 24 -0.18 7.40 13.45
C GLY A 24 0.15 7.08 12.00
N PRO A 25 -0.80 6.50 11.26
CA PRO A 25 -0.68 6.37 9.80
C PRO A 25 -0.45 7.73 9.14
N TRP A 26 0.31 7.73 8.04
CA TRP A 26 0.50 8.94 7.23
C TRP A 26 -0.85 9.39 6.65
N THR A 27 -1.04 10.68 6.44
CA THR A 27 -2.18 11.18 5.66
C THR A 27 -2.10 10.65 4.23
N SER A 28 -3.23 10.61 3.53
CA SER A 28 -3.20 10.28 2.10
C SER A 28 -2.45 11.37 1.34
N GLY A 29 -1.52 10.96 0.48
CA GLY A 29 -0.68 11.91 -0.25
C GLY A 29 0.43 11.25 -1.03
N VAL A 30 1.23 12.07 -1.66
CA VAL A 30 2.39 11.65 -2.46
C VAL A 30 3.66 11.99 -1.69
N TYR A 31 4.48 10.98 -1.43
CA TYR A 31 5.65 11.08 -0.58
C TYR A 31 6.92 10.65 -1.32
N PRO A 32 7.93 11.53 -1.42
CA PRO A 32 9.29 11.10 -1.72
C PRO A 32 9.76 10.13 -0.63
N THR A 33 10.21 8.96 -1.03
CA THR A 33 10.64 7.91 -0.10
C THR A 33 11.91 7.24 -0.59
N THR A 34 12.60 6.58 0.34
CA THR A 34 13.71 5.68 0.07
C THR A 34 13.32 4.26 0.50
N LEU A 35 13.70 3.27 -0.29
CA LEU A 35 13.51 1.86 0.02
C LEU A 35 14.54 1.40 1.06
N ALA A 36 14.20 1.52 2.34
CA ALA A 36 15.09 1.11 3.43
C ALA A 36 15.29 -0.42 3.50
N MET A 37 14.27 -1.20 3.07
CA MET A 37 14.34 -2.65 3.02
C MET A 37 13.35 -3.21 1.97
N ALA A 38 13.77 -4.28 1.30
CA ALA A 38 12.92 -5.07 0.39
C ALA A 38 13.29 -6.55 0.51
N TYR A 39 12.36 -7.41 0.94
CA TYR A 39 12.62 -8.84 1.10
C TYR A 39 11.40 -9.71 0.80
N VAL A 40 11.65 -10.97 0.49
CA VAL A 40 10.63 -11.96 0.19
C VAL A 40 10.06 -12.56 1.47
N GLU A 41 8.75 -12.68 1.54
CA GLU A 41 8.01 -13.38 2.59
C GLU A 41 7.08 -14.42 1.98
N ILE A 42 7.10 -15.62 2.52
CA ILE A 42 6.20 -16.71 2.11
C ILE A 42 5.16 -16.91 3.20
N SER A 43 3.89 -16.81 2.84
CA SER A 43 2.78 -17.07 3.77
C SER A 43 2.67 -18.56 4.11
N LYS A 44 1.94 -18.90 5.18
CA LYS A 44 1.64 -20.30 5.53
C LYS A 44 0.96 -21.08 4.40
N GLY A 45 0.20 -20.40 3.55
CA GLY A 45 -0.45 -20.99 2.37
C GLY A 45 0.41 -20.98 1.10
N GLY A 46 1.70 -20.64 1.19
CA GLY A 46 2.64 -20.61 0.07
C GLY A 46 2.51 -19.39 -0.85
N ALA A 47 1.73 -18.37 -0.49
CA ALA A 47 1.68 -17.13 -1.26
C ALA A 47 2.99 -16.36 -1.09
N THR A 48 3.51 -15.80 -2.19
CA THR A 48 4.74 -15.00 -2.18
C THR A 48 4.38 -13.53 -2.01
N GLY A 49 4.94 -12.90 -0.98
CA GLY A 49 4.87 -11.48 -0.69
C GLY A 49 6.24 -10.82 -0.79
N ILE A 50 6.25 -9.57 -1.21
CA ILE A 50 7.43 -8.70 -1.12
C ILE A 50 7.14 -7.68 -0.03
N VAL A 51 7.93 -7.70 1.02
CA VAL A 51 7.84 -6.74 2.11
C VAL A 51 8.75 -5.58 1.80
N LEU A 52 8.17 -4.39 1.75
CA LEU A 52 8.87 -3.13 1.53
C LEU A 52 8.84 -2.30 2.80
N HIS A 53 9.96 -1.69 3.14
CA HIS A 53 10.05 -0.63 4.12
C HIS A 53 10.39 0.66 3.38
N LEU A 54 9.47 1.59 3.37
CA LEU A 54 9.60 2.91 2.76
C LEU A 54 9.87 3.92 3.86
N LYS A 55 10.90 4.71 3.70
CA LYS A 55 11.26 5.78 4.64
C LYS A 55 11.09 7.13 3.96
N ASN A 56 10.31 8.02 4.56
CA ASN A 56 10.12 9.37 4.06
C ASN A 56 11.24 10.32 4.53
N GLU A 57 11.22 11.55 4.06
CA GLU A 57 12.23 12.58 4.40
C GLU A 57 12.26 12.94 5.90
N THR A 58 11.15 12.76 6.62
CA THR A 58 11.08 12.98 8.08
C THR A 58 11.57 11.79 8.89
N GLY A 59 12.00 10.71 8.23
CA GLY A 59 12.49 9.49 8.86
C GLY A 59 11.40 8.53 9.33
N GLN A 60 10.13 8.82 9.03
CA GLN A 60 9.04 7.88 9.32
C GLN A 60 9.09 6.71 8.35
N GLU A 61 8.77 5.52 8.84
CA GLU A 61 8.75 4.29 8.05
C GLU A 61 7.32 3.79 7.82
N LEU A 62 7.06 3.36 6.59
CA LEU A 62 5.87 2.65 6.17
C LEU A 62 6.27 1.25 5.71
N ARG A 63 5.69 0.22 6.35
CA ARG A 63 5.85 -1.17 5.94
C ARG A 63 4.64 -1.60 5.10
N GLN A 64 4.91 -2.11 3.91
CA GLN A 64 3.89 -2.65 3.00
C GLN A 64 4.28 -4.05 2.55
N THR A 65 3.32 -4.99 2.53
CA THR A 65 3.52 -6.30 1.89
C THR A 65 2.74 -6.35 0.59
N LEU A 66 3.44 -6.55 -0.52
CA LEU A 66 2.86 -6.73 -1.84
C LEU A 66 2.74 -8.24 -2.13
N TRP A 67 1.55 -8.78 -2.14
CA TRP A 67 1.33 -10.18 -2.51
C TRP A 67 1.42 -10.35 -4.02
N VAL A 68 2.57 -10.86 -4.48
CA VAL A 68 2.94 -10.96 -5.91
C VAL A 68 2.54 -12.30 -6.54
N ALA A 69 2.37 -13.35 -5.74
CA ALA A 69 1.85 -14.62 -6.22
C ALA A 69 0.86 -15.22 -5.22
N SER A 70 -0.13 -15.92 -5.76
CA SER A 70 -1.14 -16.63 -4.97
C SER A 70 -0.52 -17.84 -4.25
N GLY A 71 -1.24 -18.37 -3.24
CA GLY A 71 -0.77 -19.56 -2.52
C GLY A 71 -0.86 -20.85 -3.34
N ASN A 72 -0.33 -21.93 -2.75
CA ASN A 72 -0.24 -23.27 -3.34
C ASN A 72 -1.61 -23.78 -3.85
N ALA A 73 -2.67 -23.58 -3.09
CA ALA A 73 -4.03 -23.96 -3.47
C ALA A 73 -4.52 -23.31 -4.78
N LYS A 74 -3.95 -22.18 -5.17
CA LYS A 74 -4.26 -21.44 -6.41
C LYS A 74 -3.14 -21.53 -7.46
N GLY A 75 -2.14 -22.40 -7.23
CA GLY A 75 -1.06 -22.71 -8.17
C GLY A 75 0.06 -21.67 -8.27
N ASN A 76 0.26 -20.85 -7.24
CA ASN A 76 1.35 -19.85 -7.15
C ASN A 76 1.41 -18.88 -8.34
N LYS A 77 0.24 -18.44 -8.81
CA LYS A 77 0.13 -17.58 -9.98
C LYS A 77 0.22 -16.11 -9.58
N HIS A 78 0.84 -15.29 -10.42
CA HIS A 78 0.87 -13.83 -10.27
C HIS A 78 -0.38 -13.13 -10.85
N TYR A 79 -1.33 -13.90 -11.37
CA TYR A 79 -2.58 -13.43 -11.97
C TYR A 79 -3.78 -14.24 -11.45
N TYR A 80 -4.96 -13.73 -11.68
CA TYR A 80 -6.23 -14.43 -11.47
C TYR A 80 -7.05 -14.39 -12.76
N GLU A 81 -7.97 -15.33 -12.89
CA GLU A 81 -8.94 -15.37 -13.99
C GLU A 81 -10.25 -14.76 -13.52
N THR A 82 -10.79 -13.82 -14.31
CA THR A 82 -12.10 -13.22 -14.07
C THR A 82 -13.21 -14.20 -14.45
N GLN A 83 -14.45 -13.90 -14.07
CA GLN A 83 -15.62 -14.71 -14.51
C GLN A 83 -15.77 -14.75 -16.04
N SER A 84 -15.27 -13.75 -16.76
CA SER A 84 -15.22 -13.72 -18.23
C SER A 84 -14.07 -14.53 -18.84
N GLY A 85 -13.21 -15.16 -18.01
CA GLY A 85 -12.04 -15.92 -18.49
C GLY A 85 -10.81 -15.06 -18.78
N GLU A 86 -10.89 -13.74 -18.59
CA GLU A 86 -9.77 -12.82 -18.77
C GLU A 86 -8.76 -12.97 -17.62
N ARG A 87 -7.45 -12.95 -17.92
CA ARG A 87 -6.39 -13.00 -16.94
C ARG A 87 -5.96 -11.59 -16.54
N LYS A 88 -6.00 -11.30 -15.23
CA LYS A 88 -5.56 -10.03 -14.66
C LYS A 88 -4.48 -10.26 -13.62
N ASN A 89 -3.44 -9.44 -13.65
CA ASN A 89 -2.38 -9.49 -12.65
C ASN A 89 -2.94 -9.23 -11.24
N LEU A 90 -2.34 -9.87 -10.26
CA LEU A 90 -2.59 -9.52 -8.85
C LEU A 90 -2.16 -8.06 -8.62
N PRO A 91 -2.92 -7.28 -7.84
CA PRO A 91 -2.56 -5.88 -7.56
C PRO A 91 -1.14 -5.71 -7.01
N GLY A 92 -0.73 -6.59 -6.08
CA GLY A 92 0.63 -6.58 -5.53
C GLY A 92 1.70 -6.88 -6.57
N PHE A 93 1.44 -7.77 -7.54
CA PHE A 93 2.36 -8.02 -8.65
C PHE A 93 2.48 -6.79 -9.56
N SER A 94 1.36 -6.13 -9.88
CA SER A 94 1.38 -4.92 -10.71
C SER A 94 2.17 -3.78 -10.04
N LEU A 95 2.02 -3.59 -8.73
CA LEU A 95 2.81 -2.61 -7.98
C LEU A 95 4.30 -2.97 -7.92
N PHE A 96 4.62 -4.24 -7.70
CA PHE A 96 6.00 -4.69 -7.68
C PHE A 96 6.66 -4.55 -9.07
N ARG A 97 5.96 -4.91 -10.14
CA ARG A 97 6.42 -4.70 -11.52
C ARG A 97 6.68 -3.21 -11.79
N ALA A 98 5.75 -2.34 -11.38
CA ALA A 98 5.94 -0.90 -11.53
C ALA A 98 7.20 -0.41 -10.78
N LEU A 99 7.38 -0.86 -9.53
CA LEU A 99 8.57 -0.52 -8.73
C LEU A 99 9.86 -0.95 -9.42
N THR A 100 9.97 -2.23 -9.82
CA THR A 100 11.21 -2.77 -10.40
C THR A 100 11.52 -2.15 -11.77
N LYS A 101 10.49 -1.87 -12.57
CA LYS A 101 10.65 -1.17 -13.85
C LYS A 101 11.14 0.25 -13.68
N MET A 102 10.56 1.02 -12.78
CA MET A 102 10.91 2.42 -12.59
C MET A 102 12.27 2.62 -11.91
N VAL A 103 12.63 1.73 -10.98
CA VAL A 103 13.88 1.86 -10.21
C VAL A 103 15.06 1.17 -10.92
N LEU A 104 14.86 -0.04 -11.44
CA LEU A 104 15.92 -0.90 -11.96
C LEU A 104 15.85 -1.12 -13.48
N ASN A 105 14.78 -0.70 -14.13
CA ASN A 105 14.44 -1.02 -15.52
C ASN A 105 14.43 -2.54 -15.80
N LYS A 106 14.03 -3.34 -14.78
CA LYS A 106 13.95 -4.81 -14.85
C LYS A 106 12.51 -5.30 -14.68
N GLU A 107 12.17 -6.42 -15.34
CA GLU A 107 10.95 -7.15 -15.03
C GLU A 107 11.12 -7.98 -13.73
N PRO A 108 10.04 -8.31 -13.01
CA PRO A 108 10.12 -9.05 -11.74
C PRO A 108 10.90 -10.37 -11.84
N HIS A 109 10.85 -11.09 -12.94
CA HIS A 109 11.56 -12.36 -13.14
C HIS A 109 13.08 -12.20 -13.34
N GLU A 110 13.55 -10.98 -13.59
CA GLU A 110 14.99 -10.65 -13.75
C GLU A 110 15.62 -10.20 -12.43
N ILE A 111 14.81 -10.10 -11.36
CA ILE A 111 15.28 -9.63 -10.05
C ILE A 111 15.95 -10.77 -9.31
N SER A 112 17.19 -10.53 -8.88
CA SER A 112 17.94 -11.43 -8.00
C SER A 112 17.71 -11.11 -6.53
N THR A 113 17.87 -12.12 -5.69
CA THR A 113 17.81 -11.98 -4.24
C THR A 113 19.08 -12.53 -3.60
N GLU A 114 19.44 -11.98 -2.45
CA GLU A 114 20.52 -12.50 -1.62
C GLU A 114 19.98 -12.92 -0.25
N GLU A 115 20.49 -14.00 0.27
CA GLU A 115 20.16 -14.44 1.61
C GLU A 115 20.85 -13.57 2.65
N LYS A 116 20.08 -12.95 3.53
CA LYS A 116 20.55 -12.07 4.61
C LYS A 116 19.82 -12.39 5.91
N VAL A 117 20.46 -12.11 7.03
CA VAL A 117 19.84 -12.17 8.36
C VAL A 117 19.40 -10.77 8.74
N ILE A 118 18.10 -10.60 8.96
CA ILE A 118 17.52 -9.34 9.43
C ILE A 118 16.84 -9.53 10.79
N LYS A 119 16.71 -8.47 11.57
CA LYS A 119 15.88 -8.49 12.77
C LYS A 119 14.42 -8.34 12.37
N LYS A 120 13.60 -9.33 12.70
CA LYS A 120 12.18 -9.36 12.39
C LYS A 120 11.39 -9.57 13.68
N TRP A 121 10.31 -8.79 13.87
CA TRP A 121 9.43 -8.96 15.02
C TRP A 121 8.78 -10.34 15.00
N SER A 122 8.96 -11.12 16.06
CA SER A 122 8.28 -12.39 16.28
C SER A 122 7.19 -12.21 17.33
N LYS A 123 5.95 -12.53 16.94
CA LYS A 123 4.81 -12.50 17.86
C LYS A 123 4.96 -13.56 18.98
N GLU A 124 5.57 -14.69 18.67
CA GLU A 124 5.79 -15.79 19.62
C GLU A 124 6.86 -15.43 20.67
N ALA A 125 7.93 -14.78 20.23
CA ALA A 125 9.00 -14.34 21.14
C ALA A 125 8.68 -13.00 21.83
N GLY A 126 7.69 -12.23 21.34
CA GLY A 126 7.42 -10.87 21.81
C GLY A 126 8.59 -9.90 21.63
N ALA A 127 9.53 -10.21 20.72
CA ALA A 127 10.76 -9.48 20.49
C ALA A 127 11.22 -9.59 19.03
N GLU A 128 12.18 -8.75 18.66
CA GLU A 128 12.88 -8.90 17.39
C GLU A 128 13.84 -10.08 17.44
N VAL A 129 13.73 -11.00 16.48
CA VAL A 129 14.59 -12.16 16.35
C VAL A 129 15.36 -12.13 15.03
N PRO A 130 16.62 -12.56 15.00
CA PRO A 130 17.37 -12.76 13.77
C PRO A 130 16.64 -13.77 12.87
N THR A 131 16.28 -13.35 11.67
CA THR A 131 15.53 -14.17 10.71
C THR A 131 16.22 -14.13 9.37
N GLN A 132 16.46 -15.30 8.78
CA GLN A 132 17.02 -15.45 7.45
C GLN A 132 15.94 -15.17 6.40
N VAL A 133 16.21 -14.27 5.46
CA VAL A 133 15.28 -13.85 4.42
C VAL A 133 16.01 -13.65 3.10
N GLN A 134 15.28 -13.70 2.00
CA GLN A 134 15.77 -13.34 0.67
C GLN A 134 15.56 -11.83 0.45
N VAL A 135 16.64 -11.06 0.46
CA VAL A 135 16.65 -9.60 0.28
C VAL A 135 16.86 -9.24 -1.18
N ILE A 136 16.12 -8.28 -1.69
CA ILE A 136 16.29 -7.69 -3.03
C ILE A 136 17.27 -6.51 -2.88
N VAL A 137 18.57 -6.82 -2.94
CA VAL A 137 19.63 -5.84 -2.63
C VAL A 137 19.64 -4.67 -3.60
N ASP A 138 19.35 -4.90 -4.87
CA ASP A 138 19.31 -3.86 -5.92
C ASP A 138 18.29 -2.75 -5.63
N LEU A 139 17.27 -3.03 -4.79
CA LEU A 139 16.25 -2.04 -4.40
C LEU A 139 16.63 -1.23 -3.16
N LEU A 140 17.63 -1.63 -2.40
CA LEU A 140 18.00 -0.93 -1.16
C LEU A 140 18.53 0.47 -1.48
N ASP A 141 18.15 1.42 -0.64
CA ASP A 141 18.51 2.84 -0.73
C ASP A 141 18.09 3.54 -2.04
N GLN A 142 17.25 2.88 -2.84
CA GLN A 142 16.73 3.48 -4.07
C GLN A 142 15.59 4.46 -3.77
N PRO A 143 15.61 5.65 -4.42
CA PRO A 143 14.53 6.61 -4.28
C PRO A 143 13.31 6.21 -5.11
N ILE A 144 12.13 6.40 -4.55
CA ILE A 144 10.85 6.22 -5.22
C ILE A 144 9.81 7.18 -4.61
N VAL A 145 8.89 7.66 -5.41
CA VAL A 145 7.76 8.43 -4.91
C VAL A 145 6.57 7.49 -4.72
N ALA A 146 6.03 7.47 -3.50
CA ALA A 146 4.90 6.61 -3.13
C ALA A 146 3.61 7.41 -3.00
N GLY A 147 2.57 7.02 -3.73
CA GLY A 147 1.19 7.44 -3.49
C GLY A 147 0.59 6.56 -2.39
N VAL A 148 0.42 7.14 -1.22
CA VAL A 148 -0.04 6.46 -0.01
C VAL A 148 -1.46 6.88 0.30
N ILE A 149 -2.35 5.92 0.53
CA ILE A 149 -3.72 6.15 0.96
C ILE A 149 -3.85 5.74 2.42
N LYS A 150 -4.37 6.65 3.25
CA LYS A 150 -4.86 6.33 4.58
C LYS A 150 -6.21 5.66 4.46
N GLN A 151 -6.38 4.50 5.08
CA GLN A 151 -7.64 3.76 5.00
C GLN A 151 -8.10 3.28 6.38
N ILE A 152 -9.42 3.12 6.50
CA ILE A 152 -10.08 2.48 7.63
C ILE A 152 -10.44 1.06 7.20
N VAL A 153 -10.03 0.08 7.98
CA VAL A 153 -10.30 -1.35 7.74
C VAL A 153 -10.83 -2.02 9.00
N ASP A 154 -11.57 -3.12 8.84
CA ASP A 154 -11.99 -3.91 9.97
C ASP A 154 -10.79 -4.53 10.70
N LYS A 155 -10.82 -4.50 12.03
CA LYS A 155 -9.94 -5.36 12.83
C LYS A 155 -10.48 -6.79 12.76
N ASN A 156 -9.62 -7.72 12.37
CA ASN A 156 -9.96 -9.12 12.36
C ASN A 156 -9.46 -9.81 13.64
N VAL A 157 -10.31 -10.67 14.20
CA VAL A 157 -9.98 -11.56 15.31
C VAL A 157 -10.12 -13.01 14.85
N GLN A 158 -9.33 -13.89 15.41
CA GLN A 158 -9.42 -15.31 15.12
C GLN A 158 -10.58 -15.91 15.92
N ASN A 159 -11.53 -16.55 15.24
CA ASN A 159 -12.65 -17.27 15.87
C ASN A 159 -12.17 -18.63 16.41
N GLN A 160 -13.06 -19.36 17.08
CA GLN A 160 -12.76 -20.68 17.65
C GLN A 160 -12.41 -21.74 16.58
N ALA A 161 -12.84 -21.56 15.33
CA ALA A 161 -12.51 -22.43 14.21
C ALA A 161 -11.14 -22.09 13.57
N GLY A 162 -10.48 -21.01 14.03
CA GLY A 162 -9.19 -20.56 13.51
C GLY A 162 -9.33 -19.58 12.33
N ASP A 163 -10.55 -19.22 11.91
CA ASP A 163 -10.77 -18.27 10.83
C ASP A 163 -10.69 -16.83 11.34
N TYR A 164 -10.21 -15.92 10.49
CA TYR A 164 -10.21 -14.49 10.79
C TYR A 164 -11.53 -13.86 10.38
N VAL A 165 -12.25 -13.31 11.36
CA VAL A 165 -13.53 -12.63 11.18
C VAL A 165 -13.46 -11.20 11.70
N PRO A 166 -14.24 -10.24 11.14
CA PRO A 166 -14.30 -8.88 11.66
C PRO A 166 -14.69 -8.86 13.14
N SER A 167 -13.98 -8.10 13.96
CA SER A 167 -14.27 -7.95 15.40
C SER A 167 -15.39 -6.96 15.71
N GLY A 168 -15.86 -6.21 14.70
CA GLY A 168 -16.75 -5.06 14.87
C GLY A 168 -16.01 -3.74 15.19
N GLU A 169 -14.70 -3.80 15.40
CA GLU A 169 -13.85 -2.63 15.54
C GLU A 169 -13.09 -2.35 14.24
N THR A 170 -12.73 -1.09 14.04
CA THR A 170 -11.92 -0.65 12.92
C THR A 170 -10.53 -0.21 13.36
N ARG A 171 -9.61 -0.12 12.40
CA ARG A 171 -8.31 0.50 12.57
C ARG A 171 -7.95 1.33 11.35
N GLU A 172 -7.12 2.33 11.57
CA GLU A 172 -6.49 3.07 10.49
C GLU A 172 -5.18 2.39 10.09
N GLU A 173 -4.93 2.33 8.78
CA GLU A 173 -3.67 1.85 8.24
C GLU A 173 -3.34 2.59 6.93
N ASN A 174 -2.09 2.47 6.48
CA ASN A 174 -1.69 2.97 5.18
C ASN A 174 -1.64 1.85 4.14
N GLU A 175 -1.93 2.20 2.90
CA GLU A 175 -1.73 1.36 1.73
C GLU A 175 -0.99 2.16 0.66
N VAL A 176 0.09 1.59 0.12
CA VAL A 176 0.73 2.14 -1.08
C VAL A 176 -0.12 1.74 -2.28
N ASP A 177 -0.75 2.72 -2.90
CA ASP A 177 -1.64 2.52 -4.06
C ASP A 177 -0.88 2.63 -5.39
N LYS A 178 0.11 3.52 -5.45
CA LYS A 178 0.92 3.77 -6.65
C LYS A 178 2.37 4.04 -6.30
N PHE A 179 3.23 3.72 -7.25
CA PHE A 179 4.60 4.23 -7.29
C PHE A 179 4.75 5.16 -8.49
N PHE A 180 5.56 6.20 -8.31
CA PHE A 180 5.95 7.15 -9.33
C PHE A 180 7.47 7.25 -9.35
N HIS A 181 8.05 7.45 -10.53
CA HIS A 181 9.49 7.60 -10.68
C HIS A 181 10.01 8.86 -9.98
N ALA A 182 11.06 8.74 -9.17
CA ALA A 182 11.55 9.83 -8.31
C ALA A 182 11.97 11.10 -9.06
N GLY A 183 12.44 10.97 -10.31
CA GLY A 183 12.92 12.12 -11.08
C GLY A 183 11.89 12.76 -12.01
N THR A 184 10.88 11.99 -12.47
CA THR A 184 9.93 12.44 -13.49
C THR A 184 8.48 12.41 -13.05
N ASN A 185 8.20 11.87 -11.87
CA ASN A 185 6.85 11.65 -11.33
C ASN A 185 5.93 10.80 -12.23
N MET A 186 6.49 10.10 -13.21
CA MET A 186 5.75 9.21 -14.10
C MET A 186 5.36 7.90 -13.40
N THR A 187 4.22 7.36 -13.77
CA THR A 187 3.90 5.95 -13.55
C THR A 187 4.65 5.09 -14.59
N MET A 188 4.75 3.78 -14.31
CA MET A 188 5.28 2.82 -15.29
C MET A 188 4.52 2.90 -16.61
N THR A 189 3.19 3.00 -16.58
CA THR A 189 2.36 3.06 -17.80
C THR A 189 2.63 4.31 -18.63
N GLU A 190 2.86 5.46 -18.00
CA GLU A 190 3.22 6.70 -18.68
C GLU A 190 4.60 6.59 -19.34
N ALA A 191 5.57 5.99 -18.65
CA ALA A 191 6.90 5.75 -19.20
C ALA A 191 6.87 4.77 -20.36
N GLU A 192 6.12 3.66 -20.27
CA GLU A 192 5.88 2.72 -21.37
C GLU A 192 5.12 3.37 -22.55
N GLY A 193 4.27 4.36 -22.27
CA GLY A 193 3.56 5.18 -23.27
C GLY A 193 4.41 6.25 -23.92
N GLY A 194 5.68 6.40 -23.53
CA GLY A 194 6.64 7.35 -24.12
C GLY A 194 6.48 8.79 -23.65
N LEU A 195 5.79 9.03 -22.53
CA LEU A 195 5.77 10.35 -21.89
C LEU A 195 7.15 10.66 -21.28
N THR A 196 7.46 11.94 -21.16
CA THR A 196 8.72 12.42 -20.55
C THR A 196 8.53 12.96 -19.13
N GLU A 197 7.29 13.27 -18.76
CA GLU A 197 6.91 13.77 -17.44
C GLU A 197 5.61 13.11 -16.96
N GLY A 198 5.45 12.98 -15.64
CA GLY A 198 4.25 12.41 -15.04
C GLY A 198 3.08 13.40 -15.07
N VAL A 199 1.96 12.96 -15.61
CA VAL A 199 0.69 13.69 -15.66
C VAL A 199 -0.33 13.06 -14.71
N PHE A 200 -0.31 11.75 -14.58
CA PHE A 200 -1.26 10.99 -13.76
C PHE A 200 -1.17 11.35 -12.27
N ILE A 201 0.00 11.74 -11.78
CA ILE A 201 0.23 12.10 -10.38
C ILE A 201 -0.72 13.23 -9.91
N GLU A 202 -1.00 14.22 -10.76
CA GLU A 202 -1.91 15.33 -10.40
C GLU A 202 -3.37 14.84 -10.31
N SER A 203 -3.79 13.95 -11.20
CA SER A 203 -5.11 13.32 -11.13
C SER A 203 -5.24 12.42 -9.89
N TRP A 204 -4.15 11.74 -9.52
CA TRP A 204 -4.10 10.92 -8.30
C TRP A 204 -4.20 11.77 -7.04
N LYS A 205 -3.44 12.89 -6.95
CA LYS A 205 -3.52 13.86 -5.85
C LYS A 205 -4.94 14.43 -5.74
N ALA A 206 -5.49 14.94 -6.84
CA ALA A 206 -6.85 15.50 -6.86
C ALA A 206 -7.92 14.52 -6.34
N ARG A 207 -7.67 13.21 -6.42
CA ARG A 207 -8.59 12.17 -5.94
C ARG A 207 -8.35 11.77 -4.50
N TRP A 208 -7.11 11.72 -4.05
CA TRP A 208 -6.74 11.05 -2.81
C TRP A 208 -6.04 11.92 -1.76
N GLU A 209 -5.47 13.08 -2.13
CA GLU A 209 -4.76 13.92 -1.17
C GLU A 209 -5.69 14.30 -0.01
N ASP A 210 -5.25 14.06 1.21
CA ASP A 210 -5.97 14.26 2.47
C ASP A 210 -7.28 13.45 2.63
N GLU A 211 -7.64 12.60 1.65
CA GLU A 211 -8.83 11.76 1.73
C GLU A 211 -8.56 10.46 2.52
N VAL A 212 -9.59 9.95 3.20
CA VAL A 212 -9.55 8.66 3.90
C VAL A 212 -10.45 7.67 3.18
N ARG A 213 -9.90 6.54 2.78
CA ARG A 213 -10.66 5.46 2.15
C ARG A 213 -11.25 4.53 3.20
N ASP A 214 -12.58 4.54 3.37
CA ASP A 214 -13.25 3.59 4.24
C ASP A 214 -13.51 2.27 3.50
N ARG A 215 -12.89 1.19 4.00
CA ARG A 215 -13.05 -0.20 3.54
C ARG A 215 -13.63 -1.10 4.62
N SER A 216 -14.10 -0.52 5.73
CA SER A 216 -14.76 -1.29 6.78
C SER A 216 -16.12 -1.81 6.30
N THR A 217 -16.55 -2.93 6.85
CA THR A 217 -17.85 -3.53 6.51
C THR A 217 -19.01 -2.57 6.84
N GLY A 218 -18.86 -1.71 7.86
CA GLY A 218 -19.80 -0.65 8.21
C GLY A 218 -19.73 0.56 7.27
N GLY A 219 -18.53 0.92 6.76
CA GLY A 219 -18.31 2.06 5.88
C GLY A 219 -18.90 1.87 4.49
N ALA A 220 -18.90 0.66 3.96
CA ALA A 220 -19.50 0.35 2.67
C ALA A 220 -21.01 0.72 2.63
N THR A 221 -21.69 0.69 3.76
CA THR A 221 -23.09 1.08 3.90
C THR A 221 -23.24 2.62 3.93
N GLN A 222 -22.23 3.35 4.43
CA GLN A 222 -22.26 4.82 4.50
C GLN A 222 -21.86 5.49 3.17
N ALA A 223 -20.97 4.86 2.39
CA ALA A 223 -20.57 5.39 1.08
C ALA A 223 -21.72 5.41 0.06
N GLN A 224 -22.77 4.57 0.24
CA GLN A 224 -24.00 4.64 -0.56
C GLN A 224 -24.94 5.78 -0.12
N GLY A 225 -24.68 6.42 1.04
CA GLY A 225 -25.46 7.52 1.58
C GLY A 225 -24.90 8.93 1.39
N SER A 226 -23.73 9.09 0.80
CA SER A 226 -23.16 10.41 0.48
C SER A 226 -23.88 11.02 -0.70
N ASN A 227 -24.92 11.79 -0.39
CA ASN A 227 -25.67 12.66 -1.28
C ASN A 227 -24.79 13.33 -2.34
N VAL A 228 -24.86 12.83 -3.55
CA VAL A 228 -24.84 13.71 -4.69
C VAL A 228 -26.11 14.54 -4.56
N THR A 229 -26.00 15.78 -4.12
CA THR A 229 -27.07 16.77 -4.21
C THR A 229 -27.34 16.95 -5.70
N THR A 230 -28.28 16.16 -6.21
CA THR A 230 -28.87 16.40 -7.51
C THR A 230 -29.64 17.70 -7.38
N ALA A 231 -29.02 18.78 -7.85
CA ALA A 231 -29.79 20.01 -8.10
C ALA A 231 -31.00 19.62 -8.95
N ALA A 232 -32.17 19.85 -8.41
CA ALA A 232 -33.44 19.65 -9.07
C ALA A 232 -33.44 20.49 -10.35
N PHE A 233 -33.25 19.85 -11.49
CA PHE A 233 -33.67 20.40 -12.77
C PHE A 233 -35.10 19.93 -13.05
N GLY A 234 -35.95 20.92 -13.27
CA GLY A 234 -37.35 20.75 -13.46
C GLY A 234 -37.72 19.80 -14.59
N THR A 235 -38.86 19.20 -14.38
CA THR A 235 -39.63 18.43 -15.36
C THR A 235 -39.73 19.17 -16.69
N ALA A 236 -39.09 18.63 -17.74
CA ALA A 236 -39.38 18.96 -19.13
C ALA A 236 -39.71 17.66 -19.87
N THR A 237 -40.84 17.69 -20.50
CA THR A 237 -41.58 16.75 -21.30
C THR A 237 -40.75 15.94 -22.29
N ALA A 238 -41.13 14.68 -22.44
CA ALA A 238 -40.62 13.71 -23.39
C ALA A 238 -40.54 14.24 -24.84
N GLY A 239 -39.34 14.30 -25.37
CA GLY A 239 -39.04 14.40 -26.79
C GLY A 239 -38.10 13.28 -27.17
N ALA A 240 -38.53 12.42 -28.10
CA ALA A 240 -37.73 11.34 -28.64
C ALA A 240 -36.45 11.87 -29.28
N VAL A 241 -35.29 11.47 -28.72
CA VAL A 241 -33.99 11.74 -29.35
C VAL A 241 -33.47 10.46 -29.96
N THR A 242 -33.44 10.46 -31.30
CA THR A 242 -32.80 9.46 -32.14
C THR A 242 -31.30 9.36 -31.80
N ALA A 243 -30.83 8.14 -31.58
CA ALA A 243 -29.40 7.84 -31.33
C ALA A 243 -28.55 8.25 -32.55
N PRO A 244 -27.35 8.80 -32.36
CA PRO A 244 -26.42 9.06 -33.45
C PRO A 244 -25.83 7.74 -33.98
N PRO A 245 -25.49 7.69 -35.28
CA PRO A 245 -24.99 6.47 -35.92
C PRO A 245 -23.58 6.12 -35.42
N SER A 246 -23.38 4.82 -35.21
CA SER A 246 -22.10 4.21 -34.86
C SER A 246 -21.04 4.51 -35.91
N LEU A 247 -19.89 5.01 -35.51
CA LEU A 247 -18.71 5.32 -36.34
C LEU A 247 -17.82 4.10 -36.67
N PHE A 248 -18.28 2.87 -36.35
CA PHE A 248 -17.55 1.64 -36.67
C PHE A 248 -18.47 0.63 -37.33
N ALA A 249 -18.71 0.85 -38.60
CA ALA A 249 -19.23 -0.16 -39.50
C ALA A 249 -18.44 -0.05 -40.82
N SER A 250 -17.43 -0.87 -40.97
CA SER A 250 -16.89 -1.43 -42.21
C SER A 250 -15.97 -2.58 -41.85
#